data_f71680c95c9415601fa6cbc6363393b9
#
_entry.id   f71680c95c9415601fa6cbc6363393b9
#
_cell.length_a   1.000
_cell.length_b   1.000
_cell.length_c   1.000
_cell.angle_alpha   90.00
_cell.angle_beta   90.00
_cell.angle_gamma   90.00
#
_symmetry.space_group_name_H-M   'P 1'
#
loop_
_entity.id
_entity.type
_entity.pdbx_description
1 polymer ?
#
loop_
_entity_poly.entity_id
_entity_poly.type
_entity_poly.pdbx_seq_one_letter_code
_entity_poly.pdbx_strand_id
1 'polypeptide(L)'
;MLSSIFLQEILRAENLKKYFRTSKGLMSAMRTGSVSLVKAVDDISLRLDEGQVYVIAGESGSGKSTLARLLLRAIEPDEGRIIFKGNDITKKKDADLKQFRRNVQMVHQDAYTSLDPRMKILDIIMEPISIHEKGSSRGQKQEKVYKALEDVKLEPAVELSGNYPYSLSGGQRQRVALARALVLRPAVIIADEPVSMLDVSVRAGILELMKDLKNRFKISYVYITHDLSTSRYIGDKIAIMYAGKVVEMGAVDTVLLDPLHPYTQALIDAVSEPNPANLQKTRSIRIREGEKIFSGGCNFYFRCLYSMDKCKKEPCLRNRCKADQFESSKDHFVSCFLYD
;
A
#
# COMPACT_ATOMS: atom_id res chain seq x y z
N MET A 1 4.76 13.47 -33.84
CA MET A 1 3.91 12.28 -33.58
C MET A 1 4.34 11.69 -32.24
N LEU A 2 3.74 12.14 -31.14
CA LEU A 2 3.93 11.55 -29.82
C LEU A 2 2.99 10.35 -29.76
N SER A 3 3.54 9.13 -29.95
CA SER A 3 2.82 7.89 -29.66
C SER A 3 2.48 7.90 -28.18
N SER A 4 1.21 8.04 -27.85
CA SER A 4 0.67 7.75 -26.53
C SER A 4 1.06 6.31 -26.20
N ILE A 5 2.07 6.15 -25.34
CA ILE A 5 2.43 4.85 -24.78
C ILE A 5 1.24 4.49 -23.87
N PHE A 6 0.33 3.66 -24.40
CA PHE A 6 -0.71 3.04 -23.56
C PHE A 6 0.02 2.17 -22.53
N LEU A 7 0.08 2.65 -21.29
CA LEU A 7 0.61 1.87 -20.18
C LEU A 7 -0.29 0.63 -20.03
N GLN A 8 0.32 -0.55 -20.13
CA GLN A 8 -0.40 -1.81 -20.01
C GLN A 8 -0.83 -2.03 -18.55
N GLU A 9 -2.11 -2.34 -18.34
CA GLU A 9 -2.62 -2.70 -17.01
C GLU A 9 -1.98 -3.99 -16.53
N ILE A 10 -1.42 -3.94 -15.31
CA ILE A 10 -0.77 -5.11 -14.70
C ILE A 10 -1.60 -5.73 -13.58
N LEU A 11 -2.27 -4.90 -12.75
CA LEU A 11 -3.09 -5.34 -11.63
C LEU A 11 -4.33 -4.46 -11.52
N ARG A 12 -5.51 -5.07 -11.44
CA ARG A 12 -6.77 -4.37 -11.22
C ARG A 12 -7.57 -5.04 -10.12
N ALA A 13 -8.12 -4.22 -9.26
CA ALA A 13 -9.11 -4.60 -8.26
C ALA A 13 -10.44 -3.93 -8.61
N GLU A 14 -11.53 -4.66 -8.53
CA GLU A 14 -12.90 -4.19 -8.84
C GLU A 14 -13.81 -4.48 -7.66
N ASN A 15 -14.40 -3.43 -7.07
CA ASN A 15 -15.42 -3.47 -6.03
C ASN A 15 -15.07 -4.42 -4.87
N LEU A 16 -13.79 -4.40 -4.43
CA LEU A 16 -13.32 -5.29 -3.37
C LEU A 16 -13.99 -4.96 -2.05
N LYS A 17 -14.48 -6.02 -1.37
CA LYS A 17 -14.99 -5.95 -0.01
C LYS A 17 -14.32 -6.99 0.87
N LYS A 18 -14.03 -6.58 2.11
CA LYS A 18 -13.56 -7.47 3.18
C LYS A 18 -14.04 -7.00 4.53
N TYR A 19 -14.82 -7.85 5.18
CA TYR A 19 -15.44 -7.58 6.46
C TYR A 19 -14.98 -8.59 7.50
N PHE A 20 -14.66 -8.13 8.69
CA PHE A 20 -14.28 -8.99 9.81
C PHE A 20 -15.34 -8.92 10.91
N ARG A 21 -15.71 -10.08 11.42
CA ARG A 21 -16.57 -10.19 12.60
C ARG A 21 -15.71 -10.05 13.85
N THR A 22 -15.99 -9.05 14.67
CA THR A 22 -15.34 -8.90 15.97
C THR A 22 -16.31 -9.33 17.06
N SER A 23 -15.96 -10.36 17.82
CA SER A 23 -16.65 -10.65 19.07
C SER A 23 -16.18 -9.64 20.12
N LYS A 24 -17.03 -8.72 20.54
CA LYS A 24 -16.79 -8.00 21.80
C LYS A 24 -16.75 -9.08 22.88
N GLY A 25 -15.69 -9.14 23.67
CA GLY A 25 -15.28 -10.19 24.59
C GLY A 25 -16.40 -11.08 25.17
N LEU A 26 -16.07 -12.34 25.52
CA LEU A 26 -17.02 -13.40 25.92
C LEU A 26 -18.16 -12.96 26.86
N MET A 27 -17.91 -11.99 27.76
CA MET A 27 -18.96 -11.49 28.70
C MET A 27 -19.96 -10.53 28.06
N SER A 28 -19.64 -9.83 26.96
CA SER A 28 -20.55 -8.91 26.25
C SER A 28 -21.38 -9.66 25.20
N ALA A 29 -20.86 -10.73 24.62
CA ALA A 29 -21.59 -11.59 23.68
C ALA A 29 -22.78 -12.30 24.33
N MET A 30 -22.70 -12.62 25.63
CA MET A 30 -23.82 -13.23 26.39
C MET A 30 -24.95 -12.23 26.72
N ARG A 31 -24.69 -10.92 26.69
CA ARG A 31 -25.70 -9.90 27.10
C ARG A 31 -26.45 -9.24 25.94
N THR A 32 -25.87 -9.12 24.75
CA THR A 32 -26.48 -8.32 23.67
C THR A 32 -26.55 -9.01 22.30
N GLY A 33 -25.94 -10.18 22.11
CA GLY A 33 -25.99 -10.91 20.83
C GLY A 33 -25.43 -10.14 19.60
N SER A 34 -24.87 -8.94 19.76
CA SER A 34 -24.47 -8.08 18.66
C SER A 34 -23.02 -8.38 18.23
N VAL A 35 -22.88 -9.08 17.12
CA VAL A 35 -21.60 -9.20 16.40
C VAL A 35 -21.33 -7.87 15.71
N SER A 36 -20.26 -7.18 16.12
CA SER A 36 -19.81 -5.98 15.42
C SER A 36 -19.08 -6.38 14.13
N LEU A 37 -19.50 -5.82 13.00
CA LEU A 37 -18.90 -6.04 11.69
C LEU A 37 -17.94 -4.89 11.38
N VAL A 38 -16.64 -5.18 11.25
CA VAL A 38 -15.66 -4.20 10.81
C VAL A 38 -15.48 -4.30 9.30
N LYS A 39 -15.91 -3.28 8.58
CA LYS A 39 -15.73 -3.14 7.13
C LYS A 39 -14.32 -2.63 6.83
N ALA A 40 -13.35 -3.54 6.80
CA ALA A 40 -11.95 -3.17 6.63
C ALA A 40 -11.63 -2.69 5.20
N VAL A 41 -12.32 -3.25 4.21
CA VAL A 41 -12.32 -2.80 2.81
C VAL A 41 -13.76 -2.85 2.34
N ASP A 42 -14.29 -1.73 1.86
CA ASP A 42 -15.70 -1.56 1.51
C ASP A 42 -15.82 -0.85 0.15
N ASP A 43 -16.00 -1.64 -0.91
CA ASP A 43 -16.21 -1.20 -2.28
C ASP A 43 -15.01 -0.43 -2.87
N ILE A 44 -13.81 -1.04 -2.82
CA ILE A 44 -12.59 -0.43 -3.36
C ILE A 44 -12.29 -0.97 -4.75
N SER A 45 -12.10 -0.04 -5.71
CA SER A 45 -11.58 -0.30 -7.05
C SER A 45 -10.30 0.47 -7.28
N LEU A 46 -9.30 -0.17 -7.88
CA LEU A 46 -8.02 0.46 -8.26
C LEU A 46 -7.43 -0.22 -9.51
N ARG A 47 -6.63 0.55 -10.25
CA ARG A 47 -5.89 0.07 -11.41
C ARG A 47 -4.42 0.48 -11.30
N LEU A 48 -3.53 -0.49 -11.42
CA LEU A 48 -2.09 -0.32 -11.48
C LEU A 48 -1.60 -0.66 -12.88
N ASP A 49 -0.89 0.28 -13.49
CA ASP A 49 -0.27 0.09 -14.80
C ASP A 49 1.20 -0.33 -14.66
N GLU A 50 1.80 -0.91 -15.71
CA GLU A 50 3.20 -1.35 -15.70
C GLU A 50 4.16 -0.17 -15.42
N GLY A 51 5.13 -0.40 -14.53
CA GLY A 51 6.12 0.60 -14.14
C GLY A 51 5.56 1.79 -13.36
N GLN A 52 4.32 1.71 -12.85
CA GLN A 52 3.68 2.75 -12.06
C GLN A 52 3.84 2.51 -10.56
N VAL A 53 3.89 3.59 -9.79
CA VAL A 53 3.74 3.56 -8.33
C VAL A 53 2.37 4.07 -7.95
N TYR A 54 1.52 3.19 -7.44
CA TYR A 54 0.21 3.52 -6.90
C TYR A 54 0.30 3.61 -5.38
N VAL A 55 0.10 4.81 -4.86
CA VAL A 55 0.15 5.06 -3.41
C VAL A 55 -1.22 4.82 -2.78
N ILE A 56 -1.24 4.17 -1.63
CA ILE A 56 -2.41 4.03 -0.77
C ILE A 56 -2.08 4.69 0.56
N ALA A 57 -2.71 5.83 0.86
CA ALA A 57 -2.42 6.61 2.07
C ALA A 57 -3.65 6.75 2.97
N GLY A 58 -3.43 7.05 4.26
CA GLY A 58 -4.49 7.25 5.25
C GLY A 58 -4.05 6.90 6.67
N GLU A 59 -4.87 7.23 7.68
CA GLU A 59 -4.61 6.94 9.10
C GLU A 59 -4.44 5.44 9.36
N SER A 60 -3.78 5.11 10.49
CA SER A 60 -3.73 3.72 11.00
C SER A 60 -5.15 3.18 11.23
N GLY A 61 -5.39 1.94 10.78
CA GLY A 61 -6.73 1.31 10.86
C GLY A 61 -7.68 1.69 9.72
N SER A 62 -7.28 2.46 8.71
CA SER A 62 -8.13 2.79 7.56
C SER A 62 -8.37 1.63 6.58
N GLY A 63 -7.70 0.47 6.76
CA GLY A 63 -7.88 -0.72 5.94
C GLY A 63 -6.75 -1.01 4.93
N LYS A 64 -5.70 -0.18 4.85
CA LYS A 64 -4.59 -0.28 3.88
C LYS A 64 -3.90 -1.65 3.85
N SER A 65 -3.47 -2.14 5.01
CA SER A 65 -2.80 -3.46 5.11
C SER A 65 -3.75 -4.62 4.79
N THR A 66 -5.06 -4.47 5.03
CA THR A 66 -6.06 -5.44 4.59
C THR A 66 -6.17 -5.44 3.07
N LEU A 67 -6.20 -4.26 2.45
CA LEU A 67 -6.20 -4.13 0.98
C LEU A 67 -4.92 -4.74 0.38
N ALA A 68 -3.74 -4.50 0.99
CA ALA A 68 -2.49 -5.14 0.56
C ALA A 68 -2.60 -6.68 0.55
N ARG A 69 -3.14 -7.26 1.64
CA ARG A 69 -3.32 -8.72 1.75
C ARG A 69 -4.32 -9.27 0.75
N LEU A 70 -5.36 -8.52 0.40
CA LEU A 70 -6.30 -8.88 -0.67
C LEU A 70 -5.60 -8.88 -2.04
N LEU A 71 -4.86 -7.82 -2.35
CA LEU A 71 -4.12 -7.70 -3.62
C LEU A 71 -3.06 -8.79 -3.80
N LEU A 72 -2.46 -9.26 -2.71
CA LEU A 72 -1.56 -10.43 -2.68
C LEU A 72 -2.28 -11.78 -2.77
N ARG A 73 -3.61 -11.81 -2.65
CA ARG A 73 -4.37 -13.05 -2.44
C ARG A 73 -3.83 -13.85 -1.24
N ALA A 74 -3.35 -13.14 -0.22
CA ALA A 74 -3.03 -13.73 1.10
C ALA A 74 -4.29 -13.98 1.93
N ILE A 75 -5.34 -13.19 1.69
CA ILE A 75 -6.71 -13.40 2.18
C ILE A 75 -7.68 -13.32 1.00
N GLU A 76 -8.84 -13.97 1.13
CA GLU A 76 -9.88 -13.93 0.12
C GLU A 76 -10.79 -12.71 0.31
N PRO A 77 -11.17 -12.01 -0.78
CA PRO A 77 -12.21 -10.99 -0.72
C PRO A 77 -13.57 -11.66 -0.45
N ASP A 78 -14.47 -10.93 0.22
CA ASP A 78 -15.84 -11.37 0.40
C ASP A 78 -16.66 -11.10 -0.87
N GLU A 79 -16.37 -9.97 -1.54
CA GLU A 79 -16.93 -9.60 -2.84
C GLU A 79 -15.87 -8.88 -3.70
N GLY A 80 -16.16 -8.74 -5.00
CA GLY A 80 -15.30 -8.08 -5.97
C GLY A 80 -14.36 -9.02 -6.71
N ARG A 81 -13.47 -8.45 -7.52
CA ARG A 81 -12.54 -9.21 -8.36
C ARG A 81 -11.13 -8.65 -8.31
N ILE A 82 -10.14 -9.54 -8.50
CA ILE A 82 -8.73 -9.20 -8.65
C ILE A 82 -8.25 -9.80 -9.97
N ILE A 83 -7.76 -8.92 -10.85
CA ILE A 83 -7.33 -9.27 -12.20
C ILE A 83 -5.84 -8.95 -12.28
N PHE A 84 -5.03 -9.94 -12.66
CA PHE A 84 -3.59 -9.79 -12.86
C PHE A 84 -3.22 -10.17 -14.29
N LYS A 85 -2.60 -9.24 -15.03
CA LYS A 85 -2.26 -9.40 -16.47
C LYS A 85 -3.43 -9.95 -17.27
N GLY A 86 -4.62 -9.37 -17.10
CA GLY A 86 -5.86 -9.75 -17.77
C GLY A 86 -6.53 -11.03 -17.26
N ASN A 87 -5.94 -11.76 -16.31
CA ASN A 87 -6.49 -13.00 -15.78
C ASN A 87 -7.16 -12.77 -14.42
N ASP A 88 -8.41 -13.18 -14.27
CA ASP A 88 -9.08 -13.18 -12.98
C ASP A 88 -8.45 -14.23 -12.06
N ILE A 89 -7.94 -13.77 -10.90
CA ILE A 89 -7.29 -14.60 -9.89
C ILE A 89 -8.11 -14.70 -8.60
N THR A 90 -9.30 -14.12 -8.58
CA THR A 90 -10.12 -13.94 -7.37
C THR A 90 -10.43 -15.25 -6.65
N LYS A 91 -10.80 -16.29 -7.42
CA LYS A 91 -11.20 -17.61 -6.87
C LYS A 91 -10.17 -18.71 -7.11
N LYS A 92 -8.96 -18.37 -7.62
CA LYS A 92 -7.89 -19.35 -7.83
C LYS A 92 -7.41 -19.92 -6.51
N LYS A 93 -7.12 -21.22 -6.49
CA LYS A 93 -6.56 -21.93 -5.34
C LYS A 93 -5.03 -21.86 -5.32
N ASP A 94 -4.41 -22.27 -4.22
CA ASP A 94 -2.98 -22.10 -3.96
C ASP A 94 -2.05 -22.59 -5.08
N ALA A 95 -2.33 -23.72 -5.69
CA ALA A 95 -1.53 -24.25 -6.81
C ALA A 95 -1.53 -23.30 -8.02
N ASP A 96 -2.71 -22.74 -8.35
CA ASP A 96 -2.90 -21.83 -9.49
C ASP A 96 -2.37 -20.41 -9.18
N LEU A 97 -2.25 -20.06 -7.89
CA LEU A 97 -1.67 -18.80 -7.45
C LEU A 97 -0.14 -18.80 -7.41
N LYS A 98 0.52 -19.95 -7.61
CA LYS A 98 1.98 -20.04 -7.52
C LYS A 98 2.69 -19.10 -8.49
N GLN A 99 2.24 -19.04 -9.73
CA GLN A 99 2.81 -18.14 -10.74
C GLN A 99 2.49 -16.67 -10.46
N PHE A 100 1.29 -16.38 -9.94
CA PHE A 100 0.94 -15.05 -9.48
C PHE A 100 1.84 -14.61 -8.32
N ARG A 101 2.00 -15.44 -7.28
CA ARG A 101 2.85 -15.13 -6.11
C ARG A 101 4.33 -14.97 -6.47
N ARG A 102 4.81 -15.61 -7.55
CA ARG A 102 6.15 -15.35 -8.09
C ARG A 102 6.28 -13.92 -8.64
N ASN A 103 5.23 -13.43 -9.29
CA ASN A 103 5.21 -12.12 -9.95
C ASN A 103 4.79 -10.96 -9.03
N VAL A 104 4.12 -11.24 -7.91
CA VAL A 104 3.67 -10.24 -6.95
C VAL A 104 4.26 -10.56 -5.59
N GLN A 105 5.17 -9.73 -5.14
CA GLN A 105 5.91 -9.91 -3.89
C GLN A 105 5.56 -8.81 -2.89
N MET A 106 5.85 -9.04 -1.62
CA MET A 106 5.58 -8.09 -0.54
C MET A 106 6.85 -7.70 0.20
N VAL A 107 6.93 -6.40 0.53
CA VAL A 107 7.84 -5.87 1.52
C VAL A 107 7.01 -5.40 2.71
N HIS A 108 7.26 -6.00 3.87
CA HIS A 108 6.51 -5.72 5.09
C HIS A 108 7.01 -4.47 5.81
N GLN A 109 6.16 -3.89 6.64
CA GLN A 109 6.41 -2.69 7.43
C GLN A 109 7.64 -2.83 8.35
N ASP A 110 7.77 -3.98 9.00
CA ASP A 110 8.85 -4.24 9.96
C ASP A 110 9.80 -5.31 9.42
N ALA A 111 11.00 -4.86 9.02
CA ALA A 111 12.06 -5.76 8.59
C ALA A 111 12.61 -6.63 9.74
N TYR A 112 12.43 -6.23 11.02
CA TYR A 112 12.86 -7.04 12.16
C TYR A 112 12.02 -8.30 12.32
N THR A 113 10.70 -8.17 12.17
CA THR A 113 9.78 -9.31 12.31
C THR A 113 9.63 -10.13 11.04
N SER A 114 9.95 -9.56 9.87
CA SER A 114 9.82 -10.24 8.58
C SER A 114 11.01 -11.11 8.19
N LEU A 115 12.17 -10.93 8.83
CA LEU A 115 13.37 -11.72 8.61
C LEU A 115 13.61 -12.64 9.83
N ASP A 116 13.66 -13.97 9.63
CA ASP A 116 13.95 -14.89 10.74
C ASP A 116 15.39 -14.63 11.27
N PRO A 117 15.53 -14.20 12.53
CA PRO A 117 16.85 -13.83 13.08
C PRO A 117 17.81 -15.02 13.21
N ARG A 118 17.30 -16.26 13.11
CA ARG A 118 18.10 -17.51 13.19
C ARG A 118 18.63 -17.95 11.84
N MET A 119 18.17 -17.38 10.75
CA MET A 119 18.59 -17.71 9.39
C MET A 119 19.67 -16.71 8.92
N LYS A 120 20.62 -17.20 8.12
CA LYS A 120 21.58 -16.34 7.42
C LYS A 120 20.87 -15.56 6.31
N ILE A 121 21.39 -14.39 5.97
CA ILE A 121 20.87 -13.55 4.89
C ILE A 121 20.79 -14.30 3.57
N LEU A 122 21.80 -15.14 3.29
CA LEU A 122 21.82 -16.03 2.13
C LEU A 122 20.55 -16.90 2.07
N ASP A 123 20.21 -17.57 3.18
CA ASP A 123 19.11 -18.52 3.24
C ASP A 123 17.76 -17.79 3.16
N ILE A 124 17.63 -16.64 3.82
CA ILE A 124 16.44 -15.79 3.76
C ILE A 124 16.11 -15.37 2.32
N ILE A 125 17.13 -14.90 1.56
CA ILE A 125 16.91 -14.45 0.18
C ILE A 125 16.79 -15.66 -0.78
N MET A 126 17.41 -16.79 -0.46
CA MET A 126 17.34 -18.01 -1.26
C MET A 126 15.98 -18.75 -1.13
N GLU A 127 15.26 -18.55 -0.02
CA GLU A 127 13.98 -19.22 0.24
C GLU A 127 12.97 -19.06 -0.90
N PRO A 128 12.63 -17.83 -1.39
CA PRO A 128 11.72 -17.66 -2.52
C PRO A 128 12.18 -18.38 -3.79
N ILE A 129 13.48 -18.39 -4.09
CA ILE A 129 14.03 -19.12 -5.25
C ILE A 129 13.77 -20.63 -5.08
N SER A 130 13.98 -21.17 -3.87
CA SER A 130 13.82 -22.59 -3.59
C SER A 130 12.36 -23.04 -3.71
N ILE A 131 11.40 -22.17 -3.39
CA ILE A 131 9.96 -22.42 -3.54
C ILE A 131 9.55 -22.41 -5.02
N HIS A 132 10.04 -21.41 -5.79
CA HIS A 132 9.56 -21.15 -7.14
C HIS A 132 10.39 -21.77 -8.26
N GLU A 133 11.68 -22.07 -8.03
CA GLU A 133 12.62 -22.57 -9.03
C GLU A 133 13.26 -23.90 -8.59
N LYS A 134 12.47 -24.98 -8.63
CA LYS A 134 12.90 -26.31 -8.15
C LYS A 134 14.07 -26.93 -8.91
N GLY A 135 14.35 -26.53 -10.15
CA GLY A 135 15.40 -27.09 -11.02
C GLY A 135 16.79 -26.45 -10.90
N SER A 136 16.92 -25.33 -10.15
CA SER A 136 18.19 -24.61 -10.04
C SER A 136 19.13 -25.28 -9.03
N SER A 137 20.42 -25.40 -9.40
CA SER A 137 21.48 -25.88 -8.47
C SER A 137 21.67 -24.87 -7.32
N ARG A 138 22.29 -25.34 -6.22
CA ARG A 138 22.60 -24.45 -5.08
C ARG A 138 23.50 -23.29 -5.50
N GLY A 139 24.50 -23.51 -6.33
CA GLY A 139 25.39 -22.47 -6.83
C GLY A 139 24.67 -21.40 -7.64
N GLN A 140 23.76 -21.82 -8.56
CA GLN A 140 22.94 -20.89 -9.33
C GLN A 140 22.02 -20.04 -8.43
N LYS A 141 21.47 -20.61 -7.36
CA LYS A 141 20.67 -19.87 -6.39
C LYS A 141 21.49 -18.86 -5.62
N GLN A 142 22.71 -19.24 -5.18
CA GLN A 142 23.65 -18.35 -4.50
C GLN A 142 24.02 -17.14 -5.37
N GLU A 143 24.34 -17.38 -6.64
CA GLU A 143 24.65 -16.29 -7.59
C GLU A 143 23.49 -15.30 -7.72
N LYS A 144 22.23 -15.79 -7.80
CA LYS A 144 21.04 -14.91 -7.80
C LYS A 144 20.91 -14.10 -6.51
N VAL A 145 21.23 -14.70 -5.36
CA VAL A 145 21.23 -14.01 -4.06
C VAL A 145 22.26 -12.89 -4.04
N TYR A 146 23.51 -13.16 -4.48
CA TYR A 146 24.56 -12.14 -4.52
C TYR A 146 24.15 -10.98 -5.42
N LYS A 147 23.66 -11.28 -6.61
CA LYS A 147 23.16 -10.24 -7.52
C LYS A 147 21.99 -9.44 -6.94
N ALA A 148 21.08 -10.07 -6.20
CA ALA A 148 20.00 -9.36 -5.54
C ALA A 148 20.49 -8.45 -4.41
N LEU A 149 21.56 -8.82 -3.68
CA LEU A 149 22.21 -7.98 -2.68
C LEU A 149 22.91 -6.79 -3.31
N GLU A 150 23.65 -6.99 -4.42
CA GLU A 150 24.28 -5.93 -5.20
C GLU A 150 23.24 -4.94 -5.75
N ASP A 151 22.12 -5.45 -6.31
CA ASP A 151 21.04 -4.61 -6.84
C ASP A 151 20.44 -3.68 -5.78
N VAL A 152 20.43 -4.09 -4.51
CA VAL A 152 19.98 -3.24 -3.39
C VAL A 152 21.12 -2.48 -2.71
N LYS A 153 22.32 -2.44 -3.32
CA LYS A 153 23.52 -1.73 -2.82
C LYS A 153 23.97 -2.25 -1.44
N LEU A 154 23.97 -3.57 -1.25
CA LEU A 154 24.56 -4.27 -0.11
C LEU A 154 25.82 -4.99 -0.56
N GLU A 155 26.96 -4.32 -0.41
CA GLU A 155 28.27 -4.79 -0.82
C GLU A 155 29.25 -4.77 0.38
N PRO A 156 30.18 -5.75 0.45
CA PRO A 156 30.37 -6.90 -0.48
C PRO A 156 29.34 -8.01 -0.23
N ALA A 157 28.64 -8.43 -1.30
CA ALA A 157 27.48 -9.32 -1.21
C ALA A 157 27.81 -10.70 -0.61
N VAL A 158 28.98 -11.26 -0.95
CA VAL A 158 29.41 -12.58 -0.46
C VAL A 158 29.58 -12.58 1.06
N GLU A 159 30.26 -11.57 1.62
CA GLU A 159 30.50 -11.43 3.04
C GLU A 159 29.18 -11.18 3.81
N LEU A 160 28.38 -10.21 3.36
CA LEU A 160 27.11 -9.86 3.99
C LEU A 160 26.12 -11.01 3.97
N SER A 161 26.13 -11.85 2.93
CA SER A 161 25.24 -13.00 2.83
C SER A 161 25.45 -14.04 3.94
N GLY A 162 26.66 -14.13 4.48
CA GLY A 162 27.02 -15.01 5.61
C GLY A 162 26.54 -14.52 6.97
N ASN A 163 26.15 -13.26 7.08
CA ASN A 163 25.72 -12.64 8.31
C ASN A 163 24.28 -13.00 8.68
N TYR A 164 23.87 -12.61 9.89
CA TYR A 164 22.52 -12.75 10.40
C TYR A 164 21.82 -11.38 10.47
N PRO A 165 20.46 -11.31 10.41
CA PRO A 165 19.74 -10.04 10.46
C PRO A 165 20.07 -9.15 11.66
N TYR A 166 20.33 -9.73 12.82
CA TYR A 166 20.62 -8.97 14.04
C TYR A 166 21.95 -8.18 13.98
N SER A 167 22.91 -8.56 13.12
CA SER A 167 24.17 -7.85 12.94
C SER A 167 24.06 -6.63 12.00
N LEU A 168 22.91 -6.43 11.36
CA LEU A 168 22.69 -5.37 10.40
C LEU A 168 21.99 -4.15 11.03
N SER A 169 22.26 -2.96 10.46
CA SER A 169 21.47 -1.75 10.75
C SER A 169 20.03 -1.88 10.24
N GLY A 170 19.10 -1.00 10.71
CA GLY A 170 17.71 -0.98 10.23
C GLY A 170 17.61 -0.80 8.72
N GLY A 171 18.39 0.13 8.14
CA GLY A 171 18.42 0.35 6.70
C GLY A 171 18.99 -0.82 5.91
N GLN A 172 20.01 -1.51 6.43
CA GLN A 172 20.55 -2.73 5.81
C GLN A 172 19.52 -3.87 5.84
N ARG A 173 18.79 -4.07 6.96
CA ARG A 173 17.70 -5.06 7.03
C ARG A 173 16.60 -4.77 6.02
N GLN A 174 16.23 -3.51 5.88
CA GLN A 174 15.22 -3.11 4.88
C GLN A 174 15.69 -3.40 3.45
N ARG A 175 16.98 -3.20 3.16
CA ARG A 175 17.58 -3.60 1.86
C ARG A 175 17.56 -5.11 1.67
N VAL A 176 17.80 -5.92 2.71
CA VAL A 176 17.66 -7.38 2.66
C VAL A 176 16.21 -7.79 2.37
N ALA A 177 15.22 -7.14 3.00
CA ALA A 177 13.81 -7.40 2.72
C ALA A 177 13.45 -7.04 1.26
N LEU A 178 13.98 -5.94 0.72
CA LEU A 178 13.86 -5.59 -0.69
C LEU A 178 14.56 -6.61 -1.61
N ALA A 179 15.78 -7.07 -1.27
CA ALA A 179 16.49 -8.10 -2.04
C ALA A 179 15.69 -9.43 -2.08
N ARG A 180 15.10 -9.84 -0.94
CA ARG A 180 14.24 -11.02 -0.86
C ARG A 180 13.04 -10.91 -1.79
N ALA A 181 12.39 -9.76 -1.85
CA ALA A 181 11.28 -9.53 -2.77
C ALA A 181 11.74 -9.47 -4.24
N LEU A 182 12.92 -8.88 -4.50
CA LEU A 182 13.48 -8.64 -5.83
C LEU A 182 14.04 -9.88 -6.50
N VAL A 183 14.53 -10.87 -5.72
CA VAL A 183 15.31 -12.02 -6.24
C VAL A 183 14.58 -12.85 -7.29
N LEU A 184 13.25 -12.85 -7.27
CA LEU A 184 12.39 -13.50 -8.27
C LEU A 184 12.11 -12.63 -9.49
N ARG A 185 12.60 -11.39 -9.55
CA ARG A 185 12.29 -10.39 -10.58
C ARG A 185 10.77 -10.21 -10.74
N PRO A 186 10.06 -9.79 -9.69
CA PRO A 186 8.61 -9.67 -9.74
C PRO A 186 8.18 -8.51 -10.64
N ALA A 187 6.96 -8.60 -11.16
CA ALA A 187 6.36 -7.52 -11.93
C ALA A 187 5.72 -6.45 -11.02
N VAL A 188 5.28 -6.86 -9.81
CA VAL A 188 4.67 -5.97 -8.82
C VAL A 188 5.28 -6.23 -7.45
N ILE A 189 5.59 -5.15 -6.72
CA ILE A 189 5.92 -5.21 -5.30
C ILE A 189 4.87 -4.41 -4.51
N ILE A 190 4.24 -5.05 -3.53
CA ILE A 190 3.38 -4.39 -2.56
C ILE A 190 4.25 -4.06 -1.35
N ALA A 191 4.48 -2.77 -1.12
CA ALA A 191 5.34 -2.27 -0.05
C ALA A 191 4.45 -1.64 1.04
N ASP A 192 4.28 -2.36 2.16
CA ASP A 192 3.46 -1.92 3.29
C ASP A 192 4.33 -1.16 4.28
N GLU A 193 4.25 0.16 4.28
CA GLU A 193 5.00 1.10 5.10
C GLU A 193 6.54 0.84 5.14
N PRO A 194 7.20 0.66 4.00
CA PRO A 194 8.56 0.10 3.94
C PRO A 194 9.64 0.99 4.55
N VAL A 195 9.33 2.22 4.93
CA VAL A 195 10.29 3.17 5.51
C VAL A 195 9.85 3.78 6.85
N SER A 196 8.70 3.37 7.40
CA SER A 196 8.12 3.98 8.60
C SER A 196 8.99 3.86 9.85
N MET A 197 9.76 2.75 9.96
CA MET A 197 10.62 2.44 11.12
C MET A 197 12.07 2.92 10.95
N LEU A 198 12.36 3.74 9.93
CA LEU A 198 13.71 4.19 9.61
C LEU A 198 13.91 5.67 9.90
N ASP A 199 15.14 6.04 10.23
CA ASP A 199 15.56 7.43 10.34
C ASP A 199 15.39 8.19 9.03
N VAL A 200 15.17 9.51 9.09
CA VAL A 200 14.87 10.36 7.93
C VAL A 200 15.89 10.22 6.80
N SER A 201 17.20 10.21 7.12
CA SER A 201 18.28 10.08 6.13
C SER A 201 18.28 8.71 5.45
N VAL A 202 18.08 7.64 6.23
CA VAL A 202 18.01 6.26 5.72
C VAL A 202 16.76 6.06 4.88
N ARG A 203 15.62 6.66 5.30
CA ARG A 203 14.35 6.64 4.57
C ARG A 203 14.50 7.15 3.14
N ALA A 204 15.14 8.32 2.96
CA ALA A 204 15.38 8.89 1.64
C ALA A 204 16.20 7.93 0.74
N GLY A 205 17.24 7.31 1.28
CA GLY A 205 18.08 6.35 0.55
C GLY A 205 17.31 5.07 0.14
N ILE A 206 16.35 4.60 0.93
CA ILE A 206 15.49 3.45 0.55
C ILE A 206 14.50 3.85 -0.54
N LEU A 207 13.88 5.02 -0.45
CA LEU A 207 12.95 5.51 -1.49
C LEU A 207 13.66 5.72 -2.83
N GLU A 208 14.87 6.28 -2.82
CA GLU A 208 15.70 6.42 -4.02
C GLU A 208 16.04 5.06 -4.63
N LEU A 209 16.45 4.09 -3.79
CA LEU A 209 16.68 2.72 -4.22
C LEU A 209 15.43 2.11 -4.87
N MET A 210 14.25 2.27 -4.28
CA MET A 210 13.00 1.76 -4.86
C MET A 210 12.70 2.39 -6.23
N LYS A 211 12.98 3.70 -6.42
CA LYS A 211 12.86 4.38 -7.73
C LYS A 211 13.86 3.83 -8.75
N ASP A 212 15.11 3.58 -8.34
CA ASP A 212 16.12 2.97 -9.20
C ASP A 212 15.69 1.56 -9.64
N LEU A 213 15.25 0.71 -8.71
CA LEU A 213 14.75 -0.63 -8.99
C LEU A 213 13.52 -0.61 -9.91
N LYS A 214 12.58 0.34 -9.70
CA LYS A 214 11.43 0.57 -10.61
C LYS A 214 11.91 0.79 -12.05
N ASN A 215 12.86 1.69 -12.23
CA ASN A 215 13.31 2.09 -13.56
C ASN A 215 14.15 0.99 -14.25
N ARG A 216 15.04 0.33 -13.51
CA ARG A 216 15.94 -0.73 -14.03
C ARG A 216 15.20 -2.00 -14.38
N PHE A 217 14.23 -2.41 -13.57
CA PHE A 217 13.55 -3.70 -13.72
C PHE A 217 12.08 -3.57 -14.14
N LYS A 218 11.60 -2.34 -14.39
CA LYS A 218 10.20 -2.06 -14.78
C LYS A 218 9.18 -2.61 -13.76
N ILE A 219 9.54 -2.55 -12.47
CA ILE A 219 8.68 -3.00 -11.38
C ILE A 219 7.59 -1.96 -11.13
N SER A 220 6.34 -2.42 -11.00
CA SER A 220 5.25 -1.59 -10.52
C SER A 220 5.13 -1.71 -9.01
N TYR A 221 4.76 -0.64 -8.31
CA TYR A 221 4.59 -0.66 -6.86
C TYR A 221 3.17 -0.31 -6.44
N VAL A 222 2.64 -1.07 -5.47
CA VAL A 222 1.59 -0.59 -4.58
C VAL A 222 2.29 -0.15 -3.29
N TYR A 223 2.39 1.15 -3.08
CA TYR A 223 3.11 1.75 -1.96
C TYR A 223 2.14 2.22 -0.88
N ILE A 224 2.13 1.56 0.26
CA ILE A 224 1.25 1.89 1.38
C ILE A 224 2.02 2.74 2.39
N THR A 225 1.41 3.85 2.82
CA THR A 225 2.02 4.75 3.80
C THR A 225 0.96 5.55 4.57
N HIS A 226 1.35 6.05 5.72
CA HIS A 226 0.63 7.12 6.42
C HIS A 226 1.34 8.48 6.26
N ASP A 227 2.52 8.50 5.66
CA ASP A 227 3.35 9.70 5.44
C ASP A 227 3.17 10.23 4.00
N LEU A 228 2.42 11.32 3.85
CA LEU A 228 2.15 11.95 2.56
C LEU A 228 3.38 12.56 1.90
N SER A 229 4.42 12.93 2.68
CA SER A 229 5.66 13.46 2.13
C SER A 229 6.40 12.41 1.29
N THR A 230 6.43 11.17 1.76
CA THR A 230 7.00 10.04 1.01
C THR A 230 6.19 9.72 -0.25
N SER A 231 4.87 9.91 -0.19
CA SER A 231 3.96 9.71 -1.33
C SER A 231 4.31 10.60 -2.51
N ARG A 232 4.59 11.87 -2.26
CA ARG A 232 4.97 12.83 -3.30
C ARG A 232 6.32 12.52 -3.92
N TYR A 233 7.22 11.93 -3.12
CA TYR A 233 8.57 11.61 -3.61
C TYR A 233 8.59 10.42 -4.59
N ILE A 234 7.77 9.38 -4.34
CA ILE A 234 7.84 8.11 -5.10
C ILE A 234 6.63 7.86 -6.01
N GLY A 235 5.44 8.42 -5.67
CA GLY A 235 4.17 8.03 -6.24
C GLY A 235 3.85 8.70 -7.58
N ASP A 236 3.16 7.97 -8.44
CA ASP A 236 2.54 8.49 -9.67
C ASP A 236 1.05 8.79 -9.45
N LYS A 237 0.32 7.86 -8.81
CA LYS A 237 -1.09 8.00 -8.42
C LYS A 237 -1.27 7.74 -6.92
N ILE A 238 -2.29 8.32 -6.32
CA ILE A 238 -2.62 8.15 -4.91
C ILE A 238 -4.11 7.90 -4.71
N ALA A 239 -4.43 7.02 -3.76
CA ALA A 239 -5.75 6.88 -3.17
C ALA A 239 -5.66 7.13 -1.66
N ILE A 240 -6.50 8.02 -1.15
CA ILE A 240 -6.64 8.32 0.28
C ILE A 240 -7.74 7.44 0.85
N MET A 241 -7.40 6.60 1.84
CA MET A 241 -8.31 5.68 2.49
C MET A 241 -8.75 6.18 3.87
N TYR A 242 -10.04 6.13 4.13
CA TYR A 242 -10.64 6.38 5.44
C TYR A 242 -11.70 5.30 5.77
N ALA A 243 -11.54 4.63 6.90
CA ALA A 243 -12.51 3.65 7.42
C ALA A 243 -13.00 2.64 6.36
N GLY A 244 -12.07 2.02 5.63
CA GLY A 244 -12.34 0.99 4.64
C GLY A 244 -12.72 1.49 3.24
N LYS A 245 -12.82 2.80 3.01
CA LYS A 245 -13.22 3.39 1.73
C LYS A 245 -12.13 4.30 1.16
N VAL A 246 -12.11 4.43 -0.17
CA VAL A 246 -11.36 5.49 -0.85
C VAL A 246 -12.21 6.75 -0.83
N VAL A 247 -11.69 7.83 -0.25
CA VAL A 247 -12.39 9.12 -0.14
C VAL A 247 -11.94 10.12 -1.20
N GLU A 248 -10.71 9.97 -1.68
CA GLU A 248 -10.14 10.81 -2.73
C GLU A 248 -9.04 10.06 -3.47
N MET A 249 -8.93 10.24 -4.79
CA MET A 249 -7.87 9.65 -5.59
C MET A 249 -7.57 10.45 -6.86
N GLY A 250 -6.33 10.35 -7.33
CA GLY A 250 -5.87 11.03 -8.55
C GLY A 250 -4.36 10.93 -8.73
N ALA A 251 -3.79 11.81 -9.56
CA ALA A 251 -2.34 12.01 -9.61
C ALA A 251 -1.85 12.53 -8.25
N VAL A 252 -0.68 12.09 -7.81
CA VAL A 252 -0.16 12.46 -6.47
C VAL A 252 -0.09 13.96 -6.29
N ASP A 253 0.50 14.69 -7.24
CA ASP A 253 0.61 16.15 -7.14
C ASP A 253 -0.75 16.83 -7.14
N THR A 254 -1.72 16.35 -7.92
CA THR A 254 -3.07 16.95 -7.97
C THR A 254 -3.76 16.80 -6.60
N VAL A 255 -3.77 15.60 -6.03
CA VAL A 255 -4.44 15.34 -4.73
C VAL A 255 -3.74 16.06 -3.58
N LEU A 256 -2.40 16.15 -3.60
CA LEU A 256 -1.67 16.75 -2.48
C LEU A 256 -1.61 18.31 -2.56
N LEU A 257 -1.67 18.89 -3.75
CA LEU A 257 -1.64 20.36 -3.93
C LEU A 257 -3.03 21.00 -3.91
N ASP A 258 -4.07 20.26 -4.35
CA ASP A 258 -5.46 20.73 -4.37
C ASP A 258 -6.40 19.67 -3.78
N PRO A 259 -6.27 19.36 -2.46
CA PRO A 259 -7.08 18.34 -1.80
C PRO A 259 -8.54 18.78 -1.71
N LEU A 260 -9.44 17.93 -2.18
CA LEU A 260 -10.87 18.20 -2.20
C LEU A 260 -11.58 17.67 -0.94
N HIS A 261 -11.31 16.42 -0.54
CA HIS A 261 -12.01 15.85 0.61
C HIS A 261 -11.53 16.47 1.93
N PRO A 262 -12.43 16.88 2.85
CA PRO A 262 -12.04 17.47 4.14
C PRO A 262 -11.09 16.61 4.98
N TYR A 263 -11.17 15.28 4.88
CA TYR A 263 -10.22 14.38 5.52
C TYR A 263 -8.81 14.48 4.90
N THR A 264 -8.71 14.57 3.57
CA THR A 264 -7.42 14.75 2.87
C THR A 264 -6.78 16.08 3.26
N GLN A 265 -7.58 17.15 3.33
CA GLN A 265 -7.12 18.47 3.81
C GLN A 265 -6.57 18.37 5.24
N ALA A 266 -7.31 17.70 6.14
CA ALA A 266 -6.87 17.52 7.53
C ALA A 266 -5.59 16.66 7.63
N LEU A 267 -5.44 15.63 6.80
CA LEU A 267 -4.22 14.83 6.74
C LEU A 267 -3.01 15.66 6.31
N ILE A 268 -3.17 16.51 5.29
CA ILE A 268 -2.10 17.39 4.80
C ILE A 268 -1.76 18.45 5.84
N ASP A 269 -2.77 19.05 6.48
CA ASP A 269 -2.57 20.01 7.55
C ASP A 269 -1.81 19.42 8.75
N ALA A 270 -1.95 18.11 9.00
CA ALA A 270 -1.25 17.40 10.07
C ALA A 270 0.23 17.08 9.74
N VAL A 271 0.61 17.13 8.46
CA VAL A 271 2.01 16.93 8.06
C VAL A 271 2.84 18.15 8.48
N SER A 272 3.81 17.91 9.36
CA SER A 272 4.74 18.95 9.80
C SER A 272 5.73 19.27 8.68
N GLU A 273 5.60 20.46 8.08
CA GLU A 273 6.69 21.00 7.27
C GLU A 273 7.86 21.40 8.19
N PRO A 274 9.09 20.95 7.94
CA PRO A 274 10.26 21.34 8.72
C PRO A 274 10.69 22.77 8.39
N ASN A 275 9.81 23.75 8.71
CA ASN A 275 10.08 25.17 8.56
C ASN A 275 10.10 25.80 9.97
N PRO A 276 11.23 26.37 10.43
CA PRO A 276 11.34 27.02 11.74
C PRO A 276 10.27 28.10 11.99
N ALA A 277 9.78 28.78 10.95
CA ALA A 277 8.70 29.74 11.05
C ALA A 277 7.35 29.12 11.45
N ASN A 278 7.20 27.81 11.32
CA ASN A 278 5.99 27.08 11.72
C ASN A 278 5.96 26.74 13.21
N LEU A 279 7.08 26.86 13.96
CA LEU A 279 7.14 26.62 15.41
C LEU A 279 6.23 27.57 16.21
N GLN A 280 5.92 28.75 15.67
CA GLN A 280 5.06 29.75 16.30
C GLN A 280 3.61 29.75 15.78
N LYS A 281 3.29 28.94 14.75
CA LYS A 281 1.94 28.85 14.21
C LYS A 281 1.20 27.70 14.87
N THR A 282 0.21 28.00 15.70
CA THR A 282 -0.78 27.02 16.17
C THR A 282 -1.57 26.56 14.94
N ARG A 283 -1.20 25.40 14.35
CA ARG A 283 -1.98 24.79 13.27
C ARG A 283 -3.24 24.19 13.90
N SER A 284 -4.39 24.77 13.66
CA SER A 284 -5.67 24.14 13.97
C SER A 284 -5.94 23.07 12.90
N ILE A 285 -5.80 21.80 13.25
CA ILE A 285 -6.25 20.71 12.38
C ILE A 285 -7.75 20.86 12.17
N ARG A 286 -8.21 20.93 10.93
CA ARG A 286 -9.61 21.22 10.56
C ARG A 286 -10.52 20.00 10.74
N ILE A 287 -10.61 19.46 11.96
CA ILE A 287 -11.49 18.33 12.30
C ILE A 287 -12.24 18.62 13.60
N ARG A 288 -13.44 18.02 13.73
CA ARG A 288 -14.15 17.98 15.01
C ARG A 288 -13.65 16.80 15.85
N GLU A 289 -13.71 16.95 17.17
CA GLU A 289 -13.62 15.81 18.07
C GLU A 289 -14.92 15.00 17.97
N GLY A 290 -14.83 13.70 17.78
CA GLY A 290 -15.99 12.84 17.63
C GLY A 290 -15.63 11.39 17.32
N GLU A 291 -16.64 10.56 17.19
CA GLU A 291 -16.46 9.16 16.81
C GLU A 291 -15.78 9.05 15.46
N LYS A 292 -14.90 8.05 15.33
CA LYS A 292 -14.08 7.87 14.10
C LYS A 292 -14.90 7.45 12.90
N ILE A 293 -16.04 6.78 13.09
CA ILE A 293 -16.81 6.16 11.99
C ILE A 293 -18.31 6.42 12.19
N PHE A 294 -18.96 6.84 11.11
CA PHE A 294 -20.41 6.93 11.02
C PHE A 294 -20.93 5.88 10.03
N SER A 295 -21.73 4.93 10.50
CA SER A 295 -22.19 3.80 9.70
C SER A 295 -23.44 4.08 8.84
N GLY A 296 -24.03 5.25 8.95
CA GLY A 296 -25.27 5.61 8.28
C GLY A 296 -25.11 6.48 7.02
N GLY A 297 -23.87 6.84 6.65
CA GLY A 297 -23.59 7.74 5.54
C GLY A 297 -22.09 7.93 5.32
N CYS A 298 -21.62 9.18 5.20
CA CYS A 298 -20.20 9.48 5.09
C CYS A 298 -19.43 9.05 6.36
N ASN A 299 -18.48 8.14 6.24
CA ASN A 299 -17.71 7.63 7.38
C ASN A 299 -16.98 8.73 8.17
N PHE A 300 -16.65 9.87 7.53
CA PHE A 300 -15.99 11.01 8.15
C PHE A 300 -16.97 12.03 8.78
N TYR A 301 -18.30 11.78 8.73
CA TYR A 301 -19.36 12.70 9.14
C TYR A 301 -19.11 13.40 10.49
N PHE A 302 -18.84 12.65 11.54
CA PHE A 302 -18.68 13.22 12.89
C PHE A 302 -17.43 14.09 13.05
N ARG A 303 -16.39 13.83 12.27
CA ARG A 303 -15.12 14.57 12.30
C ARG A 303 -15.09 15.72 11.29
N CYS A 304 -16.02 15.76 10.34
CA CYS A 304 -16.07 16.73 9.26
C CYS A 304 -16.64 18.07 9.75
N LEU A 305 -15.89 19.18 9.56
CA LEU A 305 -16.37 20.55 9.84
C LEU A 305 -17.50 20.99 8.89
N TYR A 306 -17.55 20.41 7.70
CA TYR A 306 -18.48 20.75 6.62
C TYR A 306 -19.62 19.72 6.50
N SER A 307 -19.85 18.89 7.56
CA SER A 307 -20.89 17.87 7.52
C SER A 307 -22.29 18.50 7.37
N MET A 308 -23.09 17.92 6.49
CA MET A 308 -24.46 18.34 6.16
C MET A 308 -25.44 17.20 6.46
N ASP A 309 -26.74 17.52 6.59
CA ASP A 309 -27.78 16.50 6.77
C ASP A 309 -27.82 15.48 5.62
N LYS A 310 -27.47 15.89 4.41
CA LYS A 310 -27.31 15.00 3.24
C LYS A 310 -26.29 13.90 3.50
N CYS A 311 -25.18 14.21 4.18
CA CYS A 311 -24.16 13.22 4.56
C CYS A 311 -24.64 12.19 5.59
N LYS A 312 -25.73 12.49 6.34
CA LYS A 312 -26.39 11.57 7.27
C LYS A 312 -27.34 10.61 6.56
N LYS A 313 -28.14 11.13 5.61
CA LYS A 313 -29.27 10.43 5.00
C LYS A 313 -28.84 9.54 3.82
N GLU A 314 -27.85 9.95 3.09
CA GLU A 314 -27.37 9.25 1.91
C GLU A 314 -25.87 8.91 2.08
N PRO A 315 -25.44 7.67 1.82
CA PRO A 315 -24.03 7.36 1.88
C PRO A 315 -23.26 8.23 0.87
N CYS A 316 -22.19 8.88 1.34
CA CYS A 316 -21.21 9.60 0.48
C CYS A 316 -20.42 8.63 -0.44
N LEU A 317 -21.12 7.69 -1.05
CA LEU A 317 -20.52 6.58 -1.79
C LEU A 317 -20.57 6.76 -3.29
N ARG A 318 -21.17 7.84 -3.76
CA ARG A 318 -21.15 8.12 -5.19
C ARG A 318 -19.78 8.63 -5.53
N ASN A 319 -18.87 7.65 -5.76
CA ASN A 319 -17.74 7.92 -6.63
C ASN A 319 -18.31 8.62 -7.86
N ARG A 320 -18.01 9.89 -8.05
CA ARG A 320 -18.29 10.59 -9.30
C ARG A 320 -17.36 10.17 -10.42
N CYS A 321 -16.57 9.14 -10.17
CA CYS A 321 -15.92 8.39 -11.23
C CYS A 321 -17.02 7.82 -12.12
N LYS A 322 -17.40 8.53 -13.16
CA LYS A 322 -17.91 7.85 -14.35
C LYS A 322 -16.83 6.84 -14.71
N ALA A 323 -17.15 5.56 -14.61
CA ALA A 323 -16.21 4.44 -14.76
C ALA A 323 -15.40 4.46 -16.08
N ASP A 324 -15.75 5.34 -17.01
CA ASP A 324 -15.22 5.43 -18.37
C ASP A 324 -14.12 6.50 -18.55
N GLN A 325 -13.66 7.18 -17.48
CA GLN A 325 -12.70 8.30 -17.61
C GLN A 325 -11.33 8.03 -16.99
N PHE A 326 -10.83 6.80 -17.10
CA PHE A 326 -9.46 6.47 -16.66
C PHE A 326 -8.34 6.98 -17.61
N GLU A 327 -8.67 7.77 -18.63
CA GLU A 327 -7.74 8.06 -19.75
C GLU A 327 -7.04 9.42 -19.71
N SER A 328 -7.25 10.28 -18.71
CA SER A 328 -6.54 11.55 -18.69
C SER A 328 -5.72 11.78 -17.42
N SER A 329 -4.55 12.38 -17.59
CA SER A 329 -3.64 12.85 -16.50
C SER A 329 -4.26 13.94 -15.60
N LYS A 330 -5.56 14.23 -15.76
CA LYS A 330 -6.33 15.23 -15.00
C LYS A 330 -7.37 14.60 -14.08
N ASP A 331 -7.44 13.28 -13.98
CA ASP A 331 -8.44 12.60 -13.19
C ASP A 331 -8.21 12.83 -11.70
N HIS A 332 -9.13 13.57 -11.09
CA HIS A 332 -9.16 13.86 -9.67
C HIS A 332 -10.56 13.52 -9.15
N PHE A 333 -10.66 12.45 -8.35
CA PHE A 333 -11.94 11.91 -7.91
C PHE A 333 -12.08 12.09 -6.41
N VAL A 334 -13.28 12.53 -5.99
CA VAL A 334 -13.61 12.74 -4.58
C VAL A 334 -14.96 12.15 -4.22
N SER A 335 -15.06 11.54 -3.05
CA SER A 335 -16.28 10.99 -2.47
C SER A 335 -16.83 11.97 -1.41
N CYS A 336 -17.32 13.15 -1.86
CA CYS A 336 -17.78 14.21 -0.98
C CYS A 336 -18.92 15.02 -1.60
N PHE A 337 -19.98 15.31 -0.80
CA PHE A 337 -21.14 16.10 -1.23
C PHE A 337 -20.87 17.61 -1.37
N LEU A 338 -19.74 18.10 -0.92
CA LEU A 338 -19.37 19.52 -1.12
C LEU A 338 -19.17 19.86 -2.60
N TYR A 339 -18.96 18.86 -3.44
CA TYR A 339 -18.69 19.00 -4.88
C TYR A 339 -19.82 18.43 -5.75
N ASP A 340 -21.01 18.30 -5.16
CA ASP A 340 -22.23 17.85 -5.86
C ASP A 340 -22.92 18.95 -6.66
#